data_a8eac39c4df13b1c8d92df267be87fc7
#
_entry.id   a8eac39c4df13b1c8d92df267be87fc7
#
_cell.length_a   1.000
_cell.length_b   1.000
_cell.length_c   1.000
_cell.angle_alpha   90.00
_cell.angle_beta   90.00
_cell.angle_gamma   90.00
#
_symmetry.space_group_name_H-M   'P 1'
#
loop_
_entity.id
_entity.type
_entity.pdbx_description
1 polymer ?
#
loop_
_entity_poly.entity_id
_entity_poly.type
_entity_poly.pdbx_seq_one_letter_code
_entity_poly.pdbx_strand_id
1 'polypeptide(L)'
;TAVYGVDDVLEASFRNSNVDTPLTKINRSQYQALSNKTSTGVPTQYFVQRFIDKVTITLYLTPGSDQAGKFINFYYVKRIQDVGDYTNATDVPYRFVPCMCAGLAYYLAIKNAPQRVQELKLLYEDELQRALAEDGSSSSTYISPKVYYPEA
;
A
#
# COMPACT_ATOMS: atom_id res chain seq x y z
N THR A 1 -10.99 -5.22 -12.66
CA THR A 1 -11.72 -5.04 -11.38
C THR A 1 -11.39 -3.69 -10.78
N ALA A 2 -12.39 -2.92 -10.37
CA ALA A 2 -12.23 -1.65 -9.68
C ALA A 2 -12.33 -1.89 -8.16
N VAL A 3 -11.45 -1.25 -7.39
CA VAL A 3 -11.43 -1.28 -5.93
C VAL A 3 -11.44 0.16 -5.41
N TYR A 4 -12.37 0.46 -4.52
CA TYR A 4 -12.57 1.81 -3.96
C TYR A 4 -11.92 1.94 -2.59
N GLY A 5 -11.51 3.16 -2.20
CA GLY A 5 -10.87 3.44 -0.92
C GLY A 5 -9.46 2.87 -0.78
N VAL A 6 -8.83 2.55 -1.90
CA VAL A 6 -7.48 1.97 -2.01
C VAL A 6 -6.60 2.94 -2.78
N ASP A 7 -5.40 3.22 -2.28
CA ASP A 7 -4.43 4.09 -2.94
C ASP A 7 -3.50 3.32 -3.87
N ASP A 8 -3.08 2.11 -3.48
CA ASP A 8 -2.25 1.24 -4.32
C ASP A 8 -2.42 -0.23 -3.96
N VAL A 9 -2.06 -1.10 -4.89
CA VAL A 9 -1.93 -2.54 -4.68
C VAL A 9 -0.45 -2.90 -4.66
N LEU A 10 -0.01 -3.48 -3.56
CA LEU A 10 1.39 -3.85 -3.34
C LEU A 10 1.71 -5.16 -4.04
N GLU A 11 1.00 -6.20 -3.65
CA GLU A 11 1.20 -7.56 -4.14
C GLU A 11 -0.15 -8.21 -4.44
N ALA A 12 -0.16 -9.15 -5.38
CA ALA A 12 -1.36 -9.93 -5.68
C ALA A 12 -0.99 -11.39 -5.97
N SER A 13 -1.91 -12.29 -5.61
CA SER A 13 -1.82 -13.72 -5.90
C SER A 13 -3.13 -14.24 -6.46
N PHE A 14 -3.04 -15.23 -7.31
CA PHE A 14 -4.18 -15.96 -7.83
C PHE A 14 -4.40 -17.20 -6.97
N ARG A 15 -5.58 -17.31 -6.36
CA ARG A 15 -5.97 -18.42 -5.50
C ARG A 15 -6.82 -19.42 -6.26
N ASN A 16 -6.29 -20.63 -6.40
CA ASN A 16 -7.01 -21.77 -6.91
C ASN A 16 -7.15 -22.81 -5.78
N SER A 17 -8.35 -22.99 -5.27
CA SER A 17 -8.61 -23.80 -4.06
C SER A 17 -7.79 -23.27 -2.88
N ASN A 18 -6.80 -24.01 -2.38
CA ASN A 18 -5.94 -23.60 -1.28
C ASN A 18 -4.50 -23.24 -1.71
N VAL A 19 -4.28 -23.11 -3.02
CA VAL A 19 -2.94 -22.79 -3.56
C VAL A 19 -2.92 -21.37 -4.06
N ASP A 20 -2.01 -20.55 -3.54
CA ASP A 20 -1.75 -19.18 -3.97
C ASP A 20 -0.57 -19.15 -4.93
N THR A 21 -0.81 -18.66 -6.13
CA THR A 21 0.23 -18.42 -7.13
C THR A 21 0.48 -16.91 -7.22
N PRO A 22 1.70 -16.43 -6.93
CA PRO A 22 2.01 -15.00 -6.99
C PRO A 22 1.89 -14.49 -8.42
N LEU A 23 1.34 -13.26 -8.55
CA LEU A 23 1.22 -12.55 -9.82
C LEU A 23 2.32 -11.50 -9.93
N THR A 24 2.89 -11.34 -11.11
CA THR A 24 3.91 -10.31 -11.36
C THR A 24 3.27 -8.97 -11.66
N LYS A 25 3.61 -7.94 -10.88
CA LYS A 25 3.19 -6.55 -11.14
C LYS A 25 3.96 -6.01 -12.34
N ILE A 26 3.24 -5.56 -13.36
CA ILE A 26 3.83 -4.96 -14.57
C ILE A 26 3.49 -3.47 -14.66
N ASN A 27 4.37 -2.71 -15.32
CA ASN A 27 4.16 -1.30 -15.55
C ASN A 27 3.33 -1.04 -16.83
N ARG A 28 2.97 0.22 -17.05
CA ARG A 28 2.16 0.63 -18.22
C ARG A 28 2.81 0.26 -19.54
N SER A 29 4.11 0.47 -19.69
CA SER A 29 4.85 0.18 -20.93
C SER A 29 4.88 -1.32 -21.23
N GLN A 30 5.14 -2.14 -20.20
CA GLN A 30 5.09 -3.59 -20.31
C GLN A 30 3.70 -4.08 -20.67
N TYR A 31 2.65 -3.54 -20.05
CA TYR A 31 1.27 -3.87 -20.40
C TYR A 31 0.93 -3.48 -21.85
N GLN A 32 1.40 -2.34 -22.34
CA GLN A 32 1.20 -1.91 -23.73
C GLN A 32 1.91 -2.84 -24.74
N ALA A 33 3.08 -3.35 -24.38
CA ALA A 33 3.88 -4.25 -25.22
C ALA A 33 3.25 -5.67 -25.38
N LEU A 34 2.26 -6.03 -24.55
CA LEU A 34 1.57 -7.32 -24.68
C LEU A 34 0.79 -7.38 -25.99
N SER A 35 1.10 -8.37 -26.82
CA SER A 35 0.56 -8.49 -28.17
C SER A 35 -0.95 -8.85 -28.19
N ASN A 36 -1.39 -9.72 -27.29
CA ASN A 36 -2.79 -10.15 -27.22
C ASN A 36 -3.35 -9.99 -25.79
N LYS A 37 -4.06 -8.89 -25.57
CA LYS A 37 -4.66 -8.55 -24.27
C LYS A 37 -5.95 -9.32 -23.95
N THR A 38 -6.52 -10.01 -24.93
CA THR A 38 -7.77 -10.78 -24.82
C THR A 38 -7.52 -12.28 -24.66
N SER A 39 -6.26 -12.71 -24.69
CA SER A 39 -5.92 -14.12 -24.43
C SER A 39 -6.47 -14.57 -23.09
N THR A 40 -7.17 -15.71 -23.10
CA THR A 40 -7.75 -16.31 -21.89
C THR A 40 -6.81 -17.36 -21.30
N GLY A 41 -6.84 -17.47 -19.98
CA GLY A 41 -6.02 -18.45 -19.26
C GLY A 41 -5.89 -18.15 -17.78
N VAL A 42 -4.96 -18.84 -17.12
CA VAL A 42 -4.62 -18.55 -15.73
C VAL A 42 -3.85 -17.23 -15.68
N PRO A 43 -4.29 -16.24 -14.90
CA PRO A 43 -3.57 -14.98 -14.76
C PRO A 43 -2.15 -15.19 -14.24
N THR A 44 -1.19 -14.51 -14.86
CA THR A 44 0.23 -14.55 -14.46
C THR A 44 0.78 -13.18 -14.09
N GLN A 45 0.17 -12.13 -14.64
CA GLN A 45 0.61 -10.76 -14.45
C GLN A 45 -0.60 -9.85 -14.16
N TYR A 46 -0.33 -8.72 -13.51
CA TYR A 46 -1.34 -7.71 -13.28
C TYR A 46 -0.78 -6.31 -13.46
N PHE A 47 -1.62 -5.41 -13.95
CA PHE A 47 -1.35 -4.00 -14.12
C PHE A 47 -2.29 -3.18 -13.26
N VAL A 48 -1.76 -2.19 -12.54
CA VAL A 48 -2.50 -1.32 -11.63
C VAL A 48 -2.63 0.07 -12.23
N GLN A 49 -3.88 0.54 -12.37
CA GLN A 49 -4.18 1.92 -12.74
C GLN A 49 -4.79 2.63 -11.54
N ARG A 50 -4.18 3.76 -11.16
CA ARG A 50 -4.65 4.60 -10.06
C ARG A 50 -5.47 5.75 -10.62
N PHE A 51 -6.70 5.87 -10.14
CA PHE A 51 -7.60 6.97 -10.39
C PHE A 51 -7.83 7.74 -9.09
N ILE A 52 -8.50 8.87 -9.17
CA ILE A 52 -8.72 9.76 -8.02
C ILE A 52 -9.57 9.11 -6.91
N ASP A 53 -10.50 8.24 -7.29
CA ASP A 53 -11.51 7.61 -6.42
C ASP A 53 -11.38 6.09 -6.28
N LYS A 54 -10.58 5.47 -7.17
CA LYS A 54 -10.45 4.01 -7.25
C LYS A 54 -9.13 3.57 -7.84
N VAL A 55 -8.79 2.32 -7.57
CA VAL A 55 -7.72 1.61 -8.24
C VAL A 55 -8.32 0.52 -9.12
N THR A 56 -7.85 0.40 -10.36
CA THR A 56 -8.26 -0.67 -11.26
C THR A 56 -7.14 -1.67 -11.45
N ILE A 57 -7.43 -2.93 -11.17
CA ILE A 57 -6.52 -4.05 -11.40
C ILE A 57 -6.92 -4.73 -12.70
N THR A 58 -6.02 -4.75 -13.67
CA THR A 58 -6.18 -5.44 -14.95
C THR A 58 -5.27 -6.66 -14.97
N LEU A 59 -5.84 -7.82 -15.21
CA LEU A 59 -5.10 -9.08 -15.24
C LEU A 59 -4.63 -9.39 -16.66
N TYR A 60 -3.54 -10.11 -16.74
CA TYR A 60 -3.04 -10.79 -17.93
C TYR A 60 -2.55 -12.19 -17.50
N LEU A 61 -3.02 -13.27 -18.06
CA LEU A 61 -4.12 -13.49 -19.02
C LEU A 61 -5.50 -13.18 -18.43
N THR A 62 -6.50 -13.00 -19.31
CA THR A 62 -7.90 -12.83 -18.88
C THR A 62 -8.44 -14.17 -18.37
N PRO A 63 -9.01 -14.23 -17.14
CA PRO A 63 -9.59 -15.47 -16.64
C PRO A 63 -10.71 -15.98 -17.57
N GLY A 64 -10.60 -17.23 -17.99
CA GLY A 64 -11.65 -17.92 -18.74
C GLY A 64 -12.74 -18.51 -17.83
N SER A 65 -13.72 -19.17 -18.42
CA SER A 65 -14.82 -19.83 -17.69
C SER A 65 -14.34 -20.95 -16.74
N ASP A 66 -13.22 -21.58 -17.06
CA ASP A 66 -12.52 -22.58 -16.25
C ASP A 66 -11.91 -22.01 -14.96
N GLN A 67 -11.80 -20.70 -14.86
CA GLN A 67 -11.34 -19.97 -13.69
C GLN A 67 -12.51 -19.45 -12.82
N ALA A 68 -13.75 -19.77 -13.13
CA ALA A 68 -14.90 -19.36 -12.35
C ALA A 68 -14.83 -19.91 -10.92
N GLY A 69 -15.14 -19.08 -9.94
CA GLY A 69 -15.08 -19.44 -8.52
C GLY A 69 -13.68 -19.36 -7.88
N LYS A 70 -12.66 -18.95 -8.64
CA LYS A 70 -11.31 -18.66 -8.10
C LYS A 70 -11.20 -17.20 -7.72
N PHE A 71 -10.23 -16.89 -6.86
CA PHE A 71 -10.09 -15.56 -6.25
C PHE A 71 -8.75 -14.93 -6.59
N ILE A 72 -8.72 -13.60 -6.49
CA ILE A 72 -7.49 -12.83 -6.48
C ILE A 72 -7.37 -12.21 -5.10
N ASN A 73 -6.34 -12.62 -4.38
CA ASN A 73 -5.96 -12.01 -3.12
C ASN A 73 -4.93 -10.93 -3.41
N PHE A 74 -5.04 -9.79 -2.75
CA PHE A 74 -4.07 -8.72 -2.90
C PHE A 74 -3.87 -7.97 -1.60
N TYR A 75 -2.64 -7.53 -1.37
CA TYR A 75 -2.28 -6.58 -0.33
C TYR A 75 -2.35 -5.18 -0.90
N TYR A 76 -2.93 -4.27 -0.16
CA TYR A 76 -3.16 -2.91 -0.64
C TYR A 76 -2.89 -1.87 0.44
N VAL A 77 -2.57 -0.66 -0.01
CA VAL A 77 -2.51 0.52 0.85
C VAL A 77 -3.91 1.12 0.91
N LYS A 78 -4.51 1.10 2.09
CA LYS A 78 -5.82 1.71 2.32
C LYS A 78 -5.62 3.20 2.57
N ARG A 79 -6.45 4.03 1.95
CA ARG A 79 -6.54 5.43 2.31
C ARG A 79 -7.12 5.55 3.72
N ILE A 80 -6.44 6.31 4.57
CA ILE A 80 -6.96 6.62 5.91
C ILE A 80 -8.26 7.39 5.74
N GLN A 81 -9.32 6.92 6.40
CA GLN A 81 -10.62 7.56 6.35
C GLN A 81 -10.60 8.86 7.16
N ASP A 82 -11.07 9.94 6.54
CA ASP A 82 -11.32 11.20 7.24
C ASP A 82 -12.35 11.01 8.34
N VAL A 83 -12.15 11.71 9.45
CA VAL A 83 -13.11 11.70 10.58
C VAL A 83 -14.48 12.22 10.14
N GLY A 84 -14.50 13.19 9.22
CA GLY A 84 -15.70 13.78 8.63
C GLY A 84 -16.61 14.49 9.64
N ASP A 85 -17.13 13.75 10.62
CA ASP A 85 -17.99 14.25 11.68
C ASP A 85 -17.36 13.98 13.05
N TYR A 86 -17.67 14.82 14.06
CA TYR A 86 -17.11 14.75 15.42
C TYR A 86 -17.51 13.46 16.18
N THR A 87 -18.49 12.73 15.70
CA THR A 87 -18.94 11.46 16.26
C THR A 87 -18.13 10.25 15.77
N ASN A 88 -17.34 10.41 14.72
CA ASN A 88 -16.59 9.33 14.13
C ASN A 88 -15.21 9.18 14.79
N ALA A 89 -14.77 7.94 14.99
CA ALA A 89 -13.39 7.65 15.41
C ALA A 89 -12.43 7.78 14.23
N THR A 90 -11.19 8.16 14.51
CA THR A 90 -10.12 8.17 13.50
C THR A 90 -9.71 6.74 13.14
N ASP A 91 -9.40 6.47 11.88
CA ASP A 91 -8.84 5.20 11.40
C ASP A 91 -7.30 5.15 11.57
N VAL A 92 -6.80 5.78 12.63
CA VAL A 92 -5.36 5.91 12.91
C VAL A 92 -4.98 4.96 14.04
N PRO A 93 -3.91 4.14 13.87
CA PRO A 93 -3.42 3.26 14.92
C PRO A 93 -3.07 4.02 16.20
N TYR A 94 -3.32 3.38 17.35
CA TYR A 94 -3.14 4.00 18.66
C TYR A 94 -1.73 4.61 18.88
N ARG A 95 -0.68 3.99 18.34
CA ARG A 95 0.70 4.49 18.40
C ARG A 95 0.91 5.87 17.77
N PHE A 96 0.02 6.31 16.85
CA PHE A 96 0.08 7.64 16.24
C PHE A 96 -0.72 8.71 16.98
N VAL A 97 -1.48 8.36 18.02
CA VAL A 97 -2.32 9.32 18.76
C VAL A 97 -1.47 10.43 19.41
N PRO A 98 -0.34 10.14 20.09
CA PRO A 98 0.52 11.20 20.65
C PRO A 98 1.04 12.15 19.57
N CYS A 99 1.48 11.62 18.44
CA CYS A 99 1.92 12.39 17.28
C CYS A 99 0.79 13.30 16.74
N MET A 100 -0.43 12.79 16.63
CA MET A 100 -1.59 13.60 16.20
C MET A 100 -1.87 14.73 17.15
N CYS A 101 -1.82 14.49 18.47
CA CYS A 101 -2.02 15.54 19.48
C CYS A 101 -0.93 16.62 19.40
N ALA A 102 0.32 16.22 19.28
CA ALA A 102 1.45 17.14 19.12
C ALA A 102 1.35 17.94 17.81
N GLY A 103 0.99 17.29 16.72
CA GLY A 103 0.76 17.93 15.42
C GLY A 103 -0.38 18.96 15.46
N LEU A 104 -1.51 18.61 16.09
CA LEU A 104 -2.63 19.54 16.27
C LEU A 104 -2.20 20.76 17.09
N ALA A 105 -1.47 20.54 18.20
CA ALA A 105 -0.95 21.64 19.03
C ALA A 105 0.00 22.55 18.24
N TYR A 106 0.88 21.98 17.43
CA TYR A 106 1.76 22.73 16.53
C TYR A 106 0.96 23.59 15.53
N TYR A 107 -0.01 23.03 14.82
CA TYR A 107 -0.82 23.79 13.86
C TYR A 107 -1.66 24.89 14.53
N LEU A 108 -2.21 24.65 15.70
CA LEU A 108 -2.92 25.67 16.47
C LEU A 108 -1.99 26.79 16.96
N ALA A 109 -0.74 26.45 17.31
CA ALA A 109 0.24 27.44 17.76
C ALA A 109 0.67 28.41 16.66
N ILE A 110 0.70 27.98 15.40
CA ILE A 110 1.01 28.87 14.27
C ILE A 110 0.09 30.09 14.27
N LYS A 111 -1.19 29.91 14.63
CA LYS A 111 -2.19 30.98 14.64
C LYS A 111 -2.27 31.70 15.99
N ASN A 112 -2.21 30.98 17.11
CA ASN A 112 -2.60 31.48 18.42
C ASN A 112 -1.40 31.76 19.36
N ALA A 113 -0.22 31.13 19.12
CA ALA A 113 0.95 31.24 20.01
C ALA A 113 2.26 31.14 19.21
N PRO A 114 2.60 32.12 18.38
CA PRO A 114 3.77 32.06 17.49
C PRO A 114 5.09 31.80 18.20
N GLN A 115 5.25 32.25 19.44
CA GLN A 115 6.43 32.06 20.27
C GLN A 115 6.71 30.60 20.66
N ARG A 116 5.70 29.70 20.59
CA ARG A 116 5.82 28.29 20.94
C ARG A 116 5.91 27.36 19.74
N VAL A 117 5.84 27.90 18.53
CA VAL A 117 5.81 27.12 17.27
C VAL A 117 7.03 26.21 17.14
N GLN A 118 8.22 26.72 17.43
CA GLN A 118 9.48 25.95 17.30
C GLN A 118 9.52 24.77 18.27
N GLU A 119 9.17 24.99 19.53
CA GLU A 119 9.12 23.96 20.56
C GLU A 119 8.14 22.84 20.18
N LEU A 120 6.93 23.23 19.79
CA LEU A 120 5.87 22.28 19.43
C LEU A 120 6.17 21.54 18.13
N LYS A 121 6.88 22.18 17.19
CA LYS A 121 7.37 21.51 15.98
C LYS A 121 8.35 20.39 16.31
N LEU A 122 9.33 20.64 17.16
CA LEU A 122 10.31 19.63 17.58
C LEU A 122 9.63 18.47 18.30
N LEU A 123 8.66 18.75 19.18
CA LEU A 123 7.89 17.73 19.86
C LEU A 123 7.10 16.86 18.86
N TYR A 124 6.45 17.48 17.89
CA TYR A 124 5.72 16.77 16.84
C TYR A 124 6.65 15.87 16.00
N GLU A 125 7.82 16.38 15.61
CA GLU A 125 8.79 15.63 14.81
C GLU A 125 9.33 14.42 15.60
N ASP A 126 9.63 14.58 16.90
CA ASP A 126 10.09 13.49 17.78
C ASP A 126 9.02 12.40 17.94
N GLU A 127 7.79 12.80 18.25
CA GLU A 127 6.67 11.84 18.36
C GLU A 127 6.37 11.12 17.04
N LEU A 128 6.50 11.83 15.91
CA LEU A 128 6.34 11.22 14.58
C LEU A 128 7.42 10.17 14.31
N GLN A 129 8.68 10.48 14.63
CA GLN A 129 9.79 9.52 14.46
C GLN A 129 9.63 8.28 15.34
N ARG A 130 9.16 8.43 16.57
CA ARG A 130 8.86 7.30 17.46
C ARG A 130 7.75 6.42 16.90
N ALA A 131 6.64 7.03 16.46
CA ALA A 131 5.51 6.31 15.89
C ALA A 131 5.91 5.54 14.62
N LEU A 132 6.70 6.15 13.73
CA LEU A 132 7.21 5.50 12.52
C LEU A 132 8.19 4.36 12.83
N ALA A 133 9.04 4.52 13.85
CA ALA A 133 9.97 3.46 14.27
C ALA A 133 9.20 2.25 14.85
N GLU A 134 8.13 2.49 15.61
CA GLU A 134 7.26 1.44 16.15
C GLU A 134 6.42 0.76 15.05
N ASP A 135 6.01 1.52 14.02
CA ASP A 135 5.23 1.00 12.89
C ASP A 135 6.08 0.17 11.91
N GLY A 136 7.38 0.36 11.91
CA GLY A 136 8.30 -0.38 11.07
C GLY A 136 8.26 -1.88 11.35
N SER A 137 8.25 -2.71 10.30
CA SER A 137 8.32 -4.14 10.48
C SER A 137 9.69 -4.54 11.06
N SER A 138 9.68 -5.33 12.13
CA SER A 138 10.89 -5.88 12.75
C SER A 138 11.49 -7.08 11.99
N SER A 139 11.08 -7.30 10.74
CA SER A 139 11.66 -8.36 9.93
C SER A 139 13.12 -8.06 9.62
N SER A 140 14.03 -8.93 10.05
CA SER A 140 15.43 -8.81 9.69
C SER A 140 15.61 -9.03 8.19
N THR A 141 16.10 -8.01 7.49
CA THR A 141 16.50 -8.16 6.09
C THR A 141 17.86 -8.85 6.06
N TYR A 142 17.86 -10.17 5.95
CA TYR A 142 19.10 -10.93 5.78
C TYR A 142 19.51 -10.86 4.30
N ILE A 143 20.48 -9.99 4.01
CA ILE A 143 21.09 -9.92 2.69
C ILE A 143 22.28 -10.89 2.70
N SER A 144 22.09 -12.07 2.10
CA SER A 144 23.20 -13.00 1.81
C SER A 144 23.88 -12.57 0.52
N PRO A 145 25.17 -12.16 0.54
CA PRO A 145 25.89 -11.88 -0.69
C PRO A 145 25.99 -13.18 -1.50
N LYS A 146 25.51 -13.16 -2.74
CA LYS A 146 25.66 -14.29 -3.67
C LYS A 146 27.12 -14.32 -4.10
N VAL A 147 27.91 -15.18 -3.49
CA VAL A 147 29.28 -15.40 -3.91
C VAL A 147 29.25 -16.19 -5.20
N TYR A 148 29.60 -15.55 -6.30
CA TYR A 148 29.80 -16.20 -7.59
C TYR A 148 31.22 -16.76 -7.61
N TYR A 149 31.37 -18.06 -7.48
CA TYR A 149 32.63 -18.73 -7.78
C TYR A 149 32.62 -19.06 -9.28
N PRO A 150 33.48 -18.47 -10.11
CA PRO A 150 33.68 -18.96 -11.46
C PRO A 150 34.23 -20.35 -11.34
N GLU A 151 33.56 -21.34 -11.92
CA GLU A 151 34.10 -22.68 -12.04
C GLU A 151 35.37 -22.62 -12.91
N ALA A 152 36.47 -23.17 -12.40
CA ALA A 152 37.75 -23.26 -13.08
C ALA A 152 37.75 -24.37 -14.13
#